data_494f79005653e68f14835612ec18c0ef
#
_entry.id   494f79005653e68f14835612ec18c0ef
#
_cell.length_a   1.000
_cell.length_b   1.000
_cell.length_c   1.000
_cell.angle_alpha   90.00
_cell.angle_beta   90.00
_cell.angle_gamma   90.00
#
_symmetry.space_group_name_H-M   'P 1'
#
loop_
_entity.id
_entity.type
_entity.pdbx_description
1 polymer ?
#
loop_
_entity_poly.entity_id
_entity_poly.type
_entity_poly.pdbx_seq_one_letter_code
_entity_poly.pdbx_strand_id
1 'polypeptide(L)'
;MKKILVVDDDHILRKVLKHTLEQQGYQVKATGSGAEALAGFQNDLPDLIVSDVSMPTMDGFEFCRQLRSQPSGQLIPFIFLSAKSDLDHRIQGHQIGADDYLTKPFEMKELLVKIEALLERSRRIHSEIVHLLQQLVNSQSVNHSFAGINLNIANPNAKESKPEPLPLTPAEERVFWEVIQGFTNKQISERLFISPRTVQTHLSNILNKLNVENRTQLVRFAYEHGYEKNEN
;
A
#
# COMPACT_ATOMS: atom_id res chain seq x y z
N MET A 1 -16.35 -13.48 6.43
CA MET A 1 -16.29 -12.63 7.62
C MET A 1 -14.94 -11.96 7.63
N LYS A 2 -14.85 -10.63 7.81
CA LYS A 2 -13.57 -9.92 7.77
C LYS A 2 -12.84 -10.06 9.11
N LYS A 3 -11.51 -10.25 9.05
CA LYS A 3 -10.64 -10.46 10.21
C LYS A 3 -9.95 -9.16 10.59
N ILE A 4 -10.06 -8.76 11.85
CA ILE A 4 -9.37 -7.58 12.39
C ILE A 4 -8.39 -8.02 13.47
N LEU A 5 -7.15 -7.55 13.39
CA LEU A 5 -6.16 -7.70 14.45
C LEU A 5 -6.12 -6.42 15.28
N VAL A 6 -6.39 -6.53 16.57
CA VAL A 6 -6.27 -5.45 17.56
C VAL A 6 -5.02 -5.66 18.37
N VAL A 7 -4.15 -4.64 18.45
CA VAL A 7 -2.90 -4.67 19.19
C VAL A 7 -2.86 -3.46 20.14
N ASP A 8 -2.96 -3.69 21.44
CA ASP A 8 -2.97 -2.64 22.44
C ASP A 8 -2.53 -3.26 23.77
N ASP A 9 -1.65 -2.64 24.54
CA ASP A 9 -1.19 -3.16 25.82
C ASP A 9 -2.24 -2.95 26.94
N ASP A 10 -3.15 -1.96 26.77
CA ASP A 10 -4.29 -1.78 27.68
C ASP A 10 -5.30 -2.91 27.50
N HIS A 11 -5.30 -3.82 28.47
CA HIS A 11 -6.20 -4.97 28.48
C HIS A 11 -7.70 -4.60 28.49
N ILE A 12 -8.07 -3.46 29.10
CA ILE A 12 -9.47 -3.02 29.18
C ILE A 12 -9.92 -2.53 27.81
N LEU A 13 -9.15 -1.61 27.22
CA LEU A 13 -9.45 -1.07 25.88
C LEU A 13 -9.46 -2.20 24.86
N ARG A 14 -8.49 -3.11 24.90
CA ARG A 14 -8.41 -4.27 24.01
C ARG A 14 -9.66 -5.16 24.08
N LYS A 15 -10.19 -5.40 25.31
CA LYS A 15 -11.44 -6.15 25.49
C LYS A 15 -12.66 -5.42 24.92
N VAL A 16 -12.76 -4.11 25.17
CA VAL A 16 -13.85 -3.28 24.64
C VAL A 16 -13.84 -3.27 23.13
N LEU A 17 -12.67 -3.03 22.51
CA LEU A 17 -12.50 -3.04 21.06
C LEU A 17 -12.92 -4.40 20.48
N LYS A 18 -12.38 -5.49 21.03
CA LYS A 18 -12.73 -6.84 20.58
C LYS A 18 -14.23 -7.08 20.64
N HIS A 19 -14.86 -6.86 21.78
CA HIS A 19 -16.29 -7.10 21.96
C HIS A 19 -17.14 -6.28 21.00
N THR A 20 -16.85 -4.98 20.86
CA THR A 20 -17.64 -4.10 20.01
C THR A 20 -17.49 -4.47 18.51
N LEU A 21 -16.27 -4.77 18.07
CA LEU A 21 -16.04 -5.18 16.69
C LEU A 21 -16.67 -6.54 16.37
N GLU A 22 -16.65 -7.49 17.32
CA GLU A 22 -17.35 -8.78 17.17
C GLU A 22 -18.87 -8.60 17.06
N GLN A 23 -19.46 -7.67 17.80
CA GLN A 23 -20.89 -7.31 17.66
C GLN A 23 -21.22 -6.74 16.27
N GLN A 24 -20.27 -6.12 15.59
CA GLN A 24 -20.42 -5.62 14.21
C GLN A 24 -20.17 -6.70 13.15
N GLY A 25 -19.97 -7.94 13.55
CA GLY A 25 -19.81 -9.07 12.65
C GLY A 25 -18.38 -9.28 12.13
N TYR A 26 -17.37 -8.67 12.76
CA TYR A 26 -15.97 -8.95 12.47
C TYR A 26 -15.46 -10.18 13.25
N GLN A 27 -14.49 -10.87 12.72
CA GLN A 27 -13.69 -11.84 13.48
C GLN A 27 -12.49 -11.10 14.06
N VAL A 28 -12.34 -11.09 15.38
CA VAL A 28 -11.33 -10.26 16.05
C VAL A 28 -10.31 -11.11 16.80
N LYS A 29 -9.05 -10.98 16.39
CA LYS A 29 -7.89 -11.42 17.15
C LYS A 29 -7.35 -10.23 17.93
N ALA A 30 -7.04 -10.40 19.20
CA ALA A 30 -6.54 -9.32 20.05
C ALA A 30 -5.27 -9.78 20.78
N THR A 31 -4.21 -8.98 20.68
CA THR A 31 -2.89 -9.24 21.27
C THR A 31 -2.43 -8.06 22.11
N GLY A 32 -1.60 -8.33 23.12
CA GLY A 32 -1.11 -7.32 24.06
C GLY A 32 0.20 -6.64 23.63
N SER A 33 0.80 -7.06 22.52
CA SER A 33 2.08 -6.49 22.05
C SER A 33 2.28 -6.67 20.54
N GLY A 34 3.08 -5.80 19.94
CA GLY A 34 3.49 -5.92 18.54
C GLY A 34 4.26 -7.20 18.26
N ALA A 35 5.09 -7.67 19.21
CA ALA A 35 5.84 -8.92 19.07
C ALA A 35 4.92 -10.14 18.99
N GLU A 36 3.90 -10.22 19.85
CA GLU A 36 2.89 -11.28 19.81
C GLU A 36 2.09 -11.25 18.50
N ALA A 37 1.73 -10.04 18.06
CA ALA A 37 1.04 -9.83 16.79
C ALA A 37 1.86 -10.37 15.60
N LEU A 38 3.16 -10.04 15.51
CA LEU A 38 4.06 -10.50 14.46
C LEU A 38 4.25 -12.02 14.50
N ALA A 39 4.42 -12.61 15.67
CA ALA A 39 4.60 -14.04 15.81
C ALA A 39 3.39 -14.85 15.30
N GLY A 40 2.20 -14.30 15.46
CA GLY A 40 0.96 -14.94 15.00
C GLY A 40 0.52 -14.54 13.59
N PHE A 41 1.18 -13.58 12.97
CA PHE A 41 0.74 -12.96 11.73
C PHE A 41 0.71 -13.90 10.53
N GLN A 42 1.76 -14.69 10.33
CA GLN A 42 1.86 -15.60 9.18
C GLN A 42 0.82 -16.73 9.19
N ASN A 43 0.35 -17.12 10.39
CA ASN A 43 -0.61 -18.21 10.55
C ASN A 43 -2.05 -17.78 10.33
N ASP A 44 -2.34 -16.49 10.54
CA ASP A 44 -3.70 -15.95 10.45
C ASP A 44 -3.65 -14.48 9.99
N LEU A 45 -3.64 -14.28 8.68
CA LEU A 45 -3.55 -12.96 8.06
C LEU A 45 -4.83 -12.16 8.31
N PRO A 46 -4.76 -10.96 8.90
CA PRO A 46 -5.90 -10.09 9.07
C PRO A 46 -6.23 -9.31 7.79
N ASP A 47 -7.48 -8.90 7.64
CA ASP A 47 -7.91 -7.96 6.59
C ASP A 47 -7.62 -6.49 6.95
N LEU A 48 -7.46 -6.19 8.25
CA LEU A 48 -7.14 -4.85 8.77
C LEU A 48 -6.51 -4.98 10.17
N ILE A 49 -5.63 -4.04 10.47
CA ILE A 49 -4.96 -3.94 11.79
C ILE A 49 -5.32 -2.62 12.45
N VAL A 50 -5.64 -2.68 13.74
CA VAL A 50 -5.79 -1.53 14.65
C VAL A 50 -4.75 -1.69 15.74
N SER A 51 -3.79 -0.75 15.84
CA SER A 51 -2.69 -0.84 16.79
C SER A 51 -2.53 0.42 17.61
N ASP A 52 -2.32 0.28 18.91
CA ASP A 52 -1.80 1.40 19.70
C ASP A 52 -0.40 1.78 19.21
N VAL A 53 -0.08 3.07 19.29
CA VAL A 53 1.26 3.60 19.02
C VAL A 53 2.18 3.31 20.21
N SER A 54 1.71 3.58 21.44
CA SER A 54 2.54 3.61 22.63
C SER A 54 2.47 2.28 23.41
N MET A 55 3.22 1.28 22.96
CA MET A 55 3.29 -0.02 23.62
C MET A 55 4.70 -0.30 24.16
N PRO A 56 4.82 -1.07 25.26
CA PRO A 56 6.11 -1.49 25.79
C PRO A 56 6.89 -2.37 24.80
N THR A 57 8.23 -2.33 24.87
CA THR A 57 9.18 -3.15 24.13
C THR A 57 9.19 -2.96 22.60
N MET A 58 8.05 -3.01 21.95
CA MET A 58 7.85 -2.74 20.53
C MET A 58 6.68 -1.79 20.38
N ASP A 59 6.95 -0.56 20.01
CA ASP A 59 5.90 0.42 19.74
C ASP A 59 5.14 0.08 18.43
N GLY A 60 3.99 0.74 18.24
CA GLY A 60 3.16 0.52 17.07
C GLY A 60 3.84 0.87 15.76
N PHE A 61 4.78 1.81 15.78
CA PHE A 61 5.53 2.22 14.59
C PHE A 61 6.53 1.15 14.17
N GLU A 62 7.25 0.57 15.14
CA GLU A 62 8.16 -0.53 14.87
C GLU A 62 7.41 -1.77 14.42
N PHE A 63 6.27 -2.07 15.05
CA PHE A 63 5.37 -3.13 14.61
C PHE A 63 4.94 -2.93 13.15
N CYS A 64 4.47 -1.73 12.78
CA CYS A 64 4.06 -1.42 11.41
C CYS A 64 5.23 -1.55 10.42
N ARG A 65 6.43 -1.07 10.77
CA ARG A 65 7.64 -1.21 9.92
C ARG A 65 7.99 -2.66 9.63
N GLN A 66 8.02 -3.49 10.68
CA GLN A 66 8.32 -4.91 10.53
C GLN A 66 7.23 -5.65 9.76
N LEU A 67 5.97 -5.27 9.94
CA LEU A 67 4.86 -5.79 9.14
C LEU A 67 5.03 -5.42 7.65
N ARG A 68 5.31 -4.16 7.34
CA ARG A 68 5.49 -3.67 5.96
C ARG A 68 6.72 -4.25 5.27
N SER A 69 7.70 -4.75 6.00
CA SER A 69 8.85 -5.46 5.43
C SER A 69 8.49 -6.87 4.93
N GLN A 70 7.36 -7.42 5.36
CA GLN A 70 6.89 -8.73 4.93
C GLN A 70 5.96 -8.59 3.71
N PRO A 71 6.11 -9.38 2.63
CA PRO A 71 5.28 -9.28 1.44
C PRO A 71 3.78 -9.34 1.73
N SER A 72 3.36 -10.24 2.64
CA SER A 72 1.95 -10.40 3.06
C SER A 72 1.41 -9.23 3.89
N GLY A 73 2.28 -8.40 4.48
CA GLY A 73 1.90 -7.27 5.32
C GLY A 73 1.85 -5.92 4.60
N GLN A 74 2.39 -5.85 3.37
CA GLN A 74 2.56 -4.57 2.66
C GLN A 74 1.26 -3.83 2.36
N LEU A 75 0.18 -4.56 2.06
CA LEU A 75 -1.09 -3.99 1.61
C LEU A 75 -2.22 -4.10 2.64
N ILE A 76 -1.95 -4.65 3.83
CA ILE A 76 -2.98 -4.75 4.87
C ILE A 76 -3.26 -3.35 5.44
N PRO A 77 -4.51 -2.86 5.41
CA PRO A 77 -4.86 -1.58 6.00
C PRO A 77 -4.49 -1.51 7.49
N PHE A 78 -3.93 -0.36 7.90
CA PHE A 78 -3.39 -0.16 9.24
C PHE A 78 -3.88 1.17 9.83
N ILE A 79 -4.56 1.09 10.97
CA ILE A 79 -5.02 2.24 11.75
C ILE A 79 -4.20 2.33 13.03
N PHE A 80 -3.62 3.49 13.30
CA PHE A 80 -3.01 3.78 14.60
C PHE A 80 -4.01 4.41 15.56
N LEU A 81 -3.96 3.95 16.82
CA LEU A 81 -4.56 4.65 17.95
C LEU A 81 -3.45 5.44 18.64
N SER A 82 -3.58 6.75 18.76
CA SER A 82 -2.52 7.60 19.32
C SER A 82 -3.05 8.57 20.37
N ALA A 83 -2.21 8.99 21.34
CA ALA A 83 -2.56 10.02 22.27
C ALA A 83 -2.62 11.42 21.59
N LYS A 84 -3.43 12.34 22.14
CA LYS A 84 -3.74 13.66 21.57
C LYS A 84 -2.52 14.59 21.39
N SER A 85 -1.41 14.32 22.07
CA SER A 85 -0.21 15.18 22.10
C SER A 85 0.79 14.93 20.96
N ASP A 86 0.58 13.95 20.10
CA ASP A 86 1.59 13.43 19.18
C ASP A 86 1.41 13.90 17.74
N LEU A 87 1.47 15.22 17.52
CA LEU A 87 1.50 15.77 16.15
C LEU A 87 2.72 15.23 15.37
N ASP A 88 3.86 15.10 16.05
CA ASP A 88 5.08 14.55 15.46
C ASP A 88 4.93 13.06 15.14
N HIS A 89 4.26 12.29 15.98
CA HIS A 89 3.95 10.89 15.71
C HIS A 89 2.98 10.69 14.53
N ARG A 90 2.06 11.62 14.28
CA ARG A 90 1.19 11.56 13.08
C ARG A 90 1.97 11.74 11.79
N ILE A 91 2.93 12.66 11.79
CA ILE A 91 3.83 12.89 10.63
C ILE A 91 4.72 11.67 10.41
N GLN A 92 5.28 11.11 11.48
CA GLN A 92 6.14 9.94 11.43
C GLN A 92 5.39 8.69 10.94
N GLY A 93 4.16 8.50 11.38
CA GLY A 93 3.39 7.32 11.00
C GLY A 93 2.90 7.34 9.56
N HIS A 94 2.57 8.49 8.97
CA HIS A 94 2.33 8.59 7.52
C HIS A 94 3.57 8.24 6.70
N GLN A 95 4.78 8.51 7.23
CA GLN A 95 6.04 8.11 6.59
C GLN A 95 6.30 6.60 6.66
N ILE A 96 5.74 5.92 7.65
CA ILE A 96 5.92 4.47 7.88
C ILE A 96 4.91 3.63 7.08
N GLY A 97 3.85 4.25 6.53
CA GLY A 97 2.87 3.57 5.69
C GLY A 97 1.59 3.17 6.43
N ALA A 98 1.20 3.91 7.47
CA ALA A 98 -0.15 3.82 8.02
C ALA A 98 -1.17 4.41 7.06
N ASP A 99 -2.35 3.81 7.04
CA ASP A 99 -3.45 4.24 6.18
C ASP A 99 -4.34 5.26 6.89
N ASP A 100 -4.46 5.20 8.22
CA ASP A 100 -5.25 6.16 9.00
C ASP A 100 -4.80 6.24 10.46
N TYR A 101 -5.30 7.26 11.17
CA TYR A 101 -5.06 7.55 12.59
C TYR A 101 -6.35 7.86 13.31
N LEU A 102 -6.40 7.46 14.58
CA LEU A 102 -7.48 7.80 15.50
C LEU A 102 -6.90 8.26 16.84
N THR A 103 -7.28 9.45 17.26
CA THR A 103 -6.71 10.07 18.48
C THR A 103 -7.50 9.67 19.71
N LYS A 104 -6.84 9.12 20.73
CA LYS A 104 -7.42 8.84 22.06
C LYS A 104 -7.65 10.15 22.85
N PRO A 105 -8.82 10.34 23.51
CA PRO A 105 -10.00 9.48 23.51
C PRO A 105 -10.80 9.61 22.21
N PHE A 106 -11.38 8.51 21.73
CA PHE A 106 -12.20 8.46 20.52
C PHE A 106 -13.56 7.79 20.79
N GLU A 107 -14.51 8.09 19.92
CA GLU A 107 -15.78 7.37 19.91
C GLU A 107 -15.67 6.09 19.07
N MET A 108 -16.28 5.01 19.56
CA MET A 108 -16.25 3.72 18.84
C MET A 108 -16.84 3.82 17.43
N LYS A 109 -17.85 4.68 17.24
CA LYS A 109 -18.44 4.94 15.94
C LYS A 109 -17.44 5.50 14.93
N GLU A 110 -16.51 6.36 15.37
CA GLU A 110 -15.47 6.91 14.50
C GLU A 110 -14.50 5.81 14.04
N LEU A 111 -14.08 4.92 14.94
CA LEU A 111 -13.25 3.76 14.58
C LEU A 111 -13.95 2.86 13.57
N LEU A 112 -15.23 2.56 13.76
CA LEU A 112 -16.02 1.71 12.85
C LEU A 112 -16.08 2.30 11.44
N VAL A 113 -16.38 3.60 11.32
CA VAL A 113 -16.41 4.28 10.01
C VAL A 113 -15.06 4.19 9.29
N LYS A 114 -13.95 4.38 10.01
CA LYS A 114 -12.61 4.26 9.44
C LYS A 114 -12.29 2.83 8.99
N ILE A 115 -12.63 1.84 9.79
CA ILE A 115 -12.47 0.41 9.45
C ILE A 115 -13.25 0.08 8.18
N GLU A 116 -14.52 0.44 8.10
CA GLU A 116 -15.37 0.19 6.92
C GLU A 116 -14.80 0.84 5.66
N ALA A 117 -14.39 2.11 5.76
CA ALA A 117 -13.83 2.84 4.63
C ALA A 117 -12.53 2.18 4.09
N LEU A 118 -11.63 1.76 4.98
CA LEU A 118 -10.39 1.12 4.60
C LEU A 118 -10.59 -0.29 4.03
N LEU A 119 -11.47 -1.08 4.63
CA LEU A 119 -11.82 -2.41 4.11
C LEU A 119 -12.48 -2.33 2.73
N GLU A 120 -13.37 -1.36 2.53
CA GLU A 120 -14.01 -1.13 1.23
C GLU A 120 -12.99 -0.67 0.18
N ARG A 121 -12.07 0.24 0.54
CA ARG A 121 -10.98 0.65 -0.34
C ARG A 121 -10.11 -0.54 -0.75
N SER A 122 -9.70 -1.37 0.21
CA SER A 122 -8.91 -2.57 -0.04
C SER A 122 -9.64 -3.55 -0.96
N ARG A 123 -10.95 -3.74 -0.75
CA ARG A 123 -11.80 -4.59 -1.59
C ARG A 123 -11.85 -4.09 -3.05
N ARG A 124 -12.00 -2.78 -3.26
CA ARG A 124 -12.03 -2.18 -4.61
C ARG A 124 -10.70 -2.39 -5.33
N ILE A 125 -9.58 -2.13 -4.66
CA ILE A 125 -8.25 -2.34 -5.22
C ILE A 125 -8.05 -3.81 -5.61
N HIS A 126 -8.42 -4.74 -4.73
CA HIS A 126 -8.32 -6.17 -5.01
C HIS A 126 -9.18 -6.58 -6.21
N SER A 127 -10.43 -6.12 -6.29
CA SER A 127 -11.34 -6.40 -7.41
C SER A 127 -10.80 -5.88 -8.73
N GLU A 128 -10.20 -4.69 -8.73
CA GLU A 128 -9.59 -4.10 -9.92
C GLU A 128 -8.38 -4.92 -10.39
N ILE A 129 -7.50 -5.32 -9.47
CA ILE A 129 -6.35 -6.17 -9.79
C ILE A 129 -6.80 -7.50 -10.38
N VAL A 130 -7.79 -8.16 -9.79
CA VAL A 130 -8.34 -9.42 -10.31
C VAL A 130 -8.92 -9.22 -11.71
N HIS A 131 -9.66 -8.15 -11.94
CA HIS A 131 -10.22 -7.83 -13.25
C HIS A 131 -9.14 -7.63 -14.32
N LEU A 132 -8.08 -6.87 -13.97
CA LEU A 132 -6.94 -6.65 -14.87
C LEU A 132 -6.21 -7.96 -15.19
N LEU A 133 -5.97 -8.81 -14.20
CA LEU A 133 -5.35 -10.14 -14.41
C LEU A 133 -6.22 -11.02 -15.31
N GLN A 134 -7.54 -11.01 -15.15
CA GLN A 134 -8.46 -11.75 -16.03
C GLN A 134 -8.41 -11.23 -17.46
N GLN A 135 -8.32 -9.92 -17.68
CA GLN A 135 -8.16 -9.35 -19.01
C GLN A 135 -6.84 -9.79 -19.66
N LEU A 136 -5.75 -9.83 -18.91
CA LEU A 136 -4.45 -10.31 -19.40
C LEU A 136 -4.51 -11.79 -19.79
N VAL A 137 -5.11 -12.63 -18.97
CA VAL A 137 -5.28 -14.07 -19.29
C VAL A 137 -6.15 -14.26 -20.52
N ASN A 138 -7.27 -13.54 -20.62
CA ASN A 138 -8.17 -13.65 -21.76
C ASN A 138 -7.56 -13.12 -23.06
N SER A 139 -6.72 -12.08 -23.00
CA SER A 139 -5.99 -11.58 -24.17
C SER A 139 -4.91 -12.56 -24.67
N GLN A 140 -4.38 -13.42 -23.79
CA GLN A 140 -3.45 -14.49 -24.20
C GLN A 140 -4.18 -15.74 -24.72
N SER A 141 -5.47 -15.94 -24.38
CA SER A 141 -6.23 -17.11 -24.80
C SER A 141 -6.67 -17.06 -26.27
N VAL A 142 -6.54 -15.93 -26.95
CA VAL A 142 -6.84 -15.82 -28.40
C VAL A 142 -5.69 -16.36 -29.29
N ASN A 143 -4.51 -16.65 -28.71
CA ASN A 143 -3.34 -17.12 -29.43
C ASN A 143 -2.90 -18.56 -29.12
N HIS A 144 -3.71 -19.38 -28.41
CA HIS A 144 -3.33 -20.77 -28.13
C HIS A 144 -4.36 -21.79 -28.70
N SER A 145 -4.45 -21.84 -30.03
CA SER A 145 -4.77 -23.07 -30.74
C SER A 145 -3.55 -23.44 -31.57
N PHE A 146 -2.52 -23.98 -30.93
CA PHE A 146 -1.62 -24.94 -31.55
C PHE A 146 -0.68 -25.55 -30.51
N ALA A 147 -0.91 -26.81 -30.24
CA ALA A 147 0.01 -27.68 -29.55
C ALA A 147 1.30 -27.86 -30.36
N GLY A 148 2.40 -27.73 -29.70
CA GLY A 148 3.71 -28.28 -30.13
C GLY A 148 4.38 -27.50 -31.26
N ILE A 149 5.47 -26.88 -30.90
CA ILE A 149 6.77 -26.83 -31.59
C ILE A 149 7.48 -25.54 -31.17
N ASN A 150 8.65 -25.72 -30.54
CA ASN A 150 9.70 -24.73 -30.51
C ASN A 150 9.75 -23.96 -31.81
N LEU A 151 9.82 -22.62 -31.75
CA LEU A 151 10.68 -21.89 -32.66
C LEU A 151 10.58 -20.38 -32.41
N ASN A 152 11.72 -19.77 -32.15
CA ASN A 152 11.97 -18.36 -32.43
C ASN A 152 11.31 -17.97 -33.75
N ILE A 153 10.25 -17.18 -33.70
CA ILE A 153 9.83 -16.40 -34.86
C ILE A 153 9.67 -14.95 -34.39
N ALA A 154 10.68 -14.17 -34.67
CA ALA A 154 10.57 -12.74 -34.72
C ALA A 154 9.36 -12.37 -35.58
N ASN A 155 8.35 -11.72 -35.00
CA ASN A 155 7.24 -11.17 -35.77
C ASN A 155 7.70 -9.85 -36.40
N PRO A 156 7.86 -9.79 -37.75
CA PRO A 156 8.43 -8.60 -38.40
C PRO A 156 7.48 -7.41 -38.53
N ASN A 157 6.30 -7.46 -37.85
CA ASN A 157 5.30 -6.39 -37.93
C ASN A 157 4.78 -5.90 -36.55
N ALA A 158 5.44 -6.22 -35.46
CA ALA A 158 5.28 -5.43 -34.25
C ALA A 158 6.03 -4.11 -34.50
N LYS A 159 5.31 -3.07 -34.91
CA LYS A 159 5.79 -1.71 -34.78
C LYS A 159 6.13 -1.51 -33.32
N GLU A 160 7.40 -1.50 -32.98
CA GLU A 160 7.92 -0.92 -31.77
C GLU A 160 7.55 0.58 -31.79
N SER A 161 6.35 0.91 -31.33
CA SER A 161 6.03 2.27 -30.99
C SER A 161 6.83 2.57 -29.72
N LYS A 162 8.01 3.17 -29.89
CA LYS A 162 8.68 3.82 -28.76
C LYS A 162 7.65 4.69 -28.06
N PRO A 163 7.51 4.60 -26.73
CA PRO A 163 6.58 5.45 -26.00
C PRO A 163 6.89 6.92 -26.36
N GLU A 164 5.86 7.72 -26.57
CA GLU A 164 6.01 9.15 -26.86
C GLU A 164 6.82 9.83 -25.74
N PRO A 165 7.68 10.80 -26.06
CA PRO A 165 8.47 11.49 -25.05
C PRO A 165 7.52 12.17 -24.04
N LEU A 166 7.72 11.88 -22.75
CA LEU A 166 6.94 12.46 -21.67
C LEU A 166 7.13 13.98 -21.62
N PRO A 167 6.08 14.78 -21.33
CA PRO A 167 6.19 16.24 -21.18
C PRO A 167 6.84 16.63 -19.83
N LEU A 168 7.87 15.89 -19.45
CA LEU A 168 8.57 16.03 -18.17
C LEU A 168 9.94 16.68 -18.38
N THR A 169 10.38 17.45 -17.39
CA THR A 169 11.76 17.92 -17.34
C THR A 169 12.71 16.76 -16.99
N PRO A 170 14.02 16.85 -17.32
CA PRO A 170 14.97 15.78 -16.99
C PRO A 170 15.04 15.39 -15.50
N ALA A 171 14.75 16.36 -14.61
CA ALA A 171 14.68 16.08 -13.17
C ALA A 171 13.39 15.34 -12.78
N GLU A 172 12.26 15.73 -13.34
CA GLU A 172 10.98 15.07 -13.14
C GLU A 172 11.00 13.65 -13.75
N GLU A 173 11.62 13.48 -14.90
CA GLU A 173 11.73 12.18 -15.54
C GLU A 173 12.53 11.18 -14.69
N ARG A 174 13.65 11.60 -14.09
CA ARG A 174 14.38 10.76 -13.13
C ARG A 174 13.50 10.35 -11.94
N VAL A 175 12.72 11.27 -11.38
CA VAL A 175 11.79 10.95 -10.30
C VAL A 175 10.67 10.04 -10.78
N PHE A 176 10.12 10.25 -11.97
CA PHE A 176 9.11 9.39 -12.59
C PHE A 176 9.58 7.93 -12.67
N TRP A 177 10.79 7.68 -13.18
CA TRP A 177 11.35 6.34 -13.30
C TRP A 177 11.51 5.63 -11.94
N GLU A 178 11.91 6.33 -10.90
CA GLU A 178 12.02 5.77 -9.56
C GLU A 178 10.62 5.51 -8.94
N VAL A 179 9.65 6.36 -9.24
CA VAL A 179 8.25 6.21 -8.76
C VAL A 179 7.60 4.95 -9.34
N ILE A 180 7.76 4.70 -10.65
CA ILE A 180 7.14 3.54 -11.29
C ILE A 180 7.81 2.21 -10.90
N GLN A 181 9.06 2.24 -10.43
CA GLN A 181 9.73 1.11 -9.81
C GLN A 181 9.28 0.82 -8.37
N GLY A 182 8.38 1.62 -7.82
CA GLY A 182 7.80 1.40 -6.50
C GLY A 182 8.58 2.03 -5.32
N PHE A 183 9.67 2.78 -5.57
CA PHE A 183 10.47 3.38 -4.49
C PHE A 183 9.71 4.50 -3.76
N THR A 184 9.78 4.51 -2.44
CA THR A 184 9.22 5.59 -1.61
C THR A 184 9.96 6.92 -1.81
N ASN A 185 9.36 8.06 -1.45
CA ASN A 185 10.00 9.36 -1.58
C ASN A 185 11.35 9.43 -0.84
N LYS A 186 11.49 8.75 0.29
CA LYS A 186 12.76 8.65 1.03
C LYS A 186 13.81 7.89 0.22
N GLN A 187 13.47 6.73 -0.29
CA GLN A 187 14.39 5.94 -1.13
C GLN A 187 14.79 6.70 -2.41
N ILE A 188 13.83 7.38 -3.05
CA ILE A 188 14.10 8.21 -4.22
C ILE A 188 15.05 9.35 -3.86
N SER A 189 14.86 9.99 -2.70
CA SER A 189 15.73 11.09 -2.24
C SER A 189 17.17 10.64 -2.03
N GLU A 190 17.36 9.44 -1.45
CA GLU A 190 18.67 8.83 -1.24
C GLU A 190 19.33 8.43 -2.57
N ARG A 191 18.58 7.85 -3.50
CA ARG A 191 19.08 7.39 -4.81
C ARG A 191 19.42 8.54 -5.76
N LEU A 192 18.65 9.61 -5.73
CA LEU A 192 18.83 10.77 -6.62
C LEU A 192 19.64 11.91 -5.96
N PHE A 193 20.07 11.75 -4.71
CA PHE A 193 20.80 12.75 -3.93
C PHE A 193 20.09 14.11 -3.85
N ILE A 194 18.76 14.08 -3.63
CA ILE A 194 17.92 15.27 -3.46
C ILE A 194 17.09 15.15 -2.17
N SER A 195 16.55 16.28 -1.67
CA SER A 195 15.74 16.20 -0.45
C SER A 195 14.40 15.48 -0.68
N PRO A 196 13.80 14.82 0.34
CA PRO A 196 12.46 14.23 0.24
C PRO A 196 11.39 15.27 -0.17
N ARG A 197 11.55 16.52 0.25
CA ARG A 197 10.68 17.63 -0.12
C ARG A 197 10.80 17.96 -1.61
N THR A 198 12.00 17.90 -2.17
CA THR A 198 12.23 18.08 -3.62
C THR A 198 11.58 16.95 -4.41
N VAL A 199 11.69 15.68 -3.94
CA VAL A 199 10.99 14.54 -4.55
C VAL A 199 9.49 14.78 -4.57
N GLN A 200 8.90 15.22 -3.44
CA GLN A 200 7.47 15.50 -3.35
C GLN A 200 7.04 16.60 -4.32
N THR A 201 7.84 17.67 -4.47
CA THR A 201 7.57 18.75 -5.43
C THR A 201 7.59 18.24 -6.87
N HIS A 202 8.61 17.46 -7.24
CA HIS A 202 8.68 16.86 -8.57
C HIS A 202 7.51 15.91 -8.83
N LEU A 203 7.16 15.07 -7.85
CA LEU A 203 6.02 14.16 -7.97
C LEU A 203 4.70 14.92 -8.19
N SER A 204 4.45 16.00 -7.45
CA SER A 204 3.27 16.85 -7.66
C SER A 204 3.23 17.45 -9.06
N ASN A 205 4.37 17.92 -9.58
CA ASN A 205 4.46 18.47 -10.92
C ASN A 205 4.21 17.38 -12.00
N ILE A 206 4.76 16.18 -11.80
CA ILE A 206 4.54 15.03 -12.69
C ILE A 206 3.05 14.69 -12.76
N LEU A 207 2.39 14.57 -11.59
CA LEU A 207 0.95 14.27 -11.51
C LEU A 207 0.13 15.30 -12.28
N ASN A 208 0.42 16.59 -12.11
CA ASN A 208 -0.25 17.67 -12.83
C ASN A 208 0.00 17.61 -14.34
N LYS A 209 1.26 17.41 -14.78
CA LYS A 209 1.62 17.39 -16.21
C LYS A 209 1.03 16.19 -16.96
N LEU A 210 0.89 15.05 -16.29
CA LEU A 210 0.31 13.84 -16.85
C LEU A 210 -1.19 13.71 -16.60
N ASN A 211 -1.79 14.73 -15.93
CA ASN A 211 -3.21 14.79 -15.60
C ASN A 211 -3.68 13.54 -14.81
N VAL A 212 -2.90 13.10 -13.84
CA VAL A 212 -3.20 11.99 -12.94
C VAL A 212 -3.30 12.49 -11.50
N GLU A 213 -4.21 11.95 -10.72
CA GLU A 213 -4.55 12.49 -9.39
C GLU A 213 -3.61 12.03 -8.28
N ASN A 214 -2.99 10.87 -8.45
CA ASN A 214 -2.19 10.26 -7.39
C ASN A 214 -1.12 9.32 -7.94
N ARG A 215 -0.20 8.90 -7.04
CA ARG A 215 0.91 8.01 -7.35
C ARG A 215 0.47 6.69 -7.98
N THR A 216 -0.64 6.11 -7.54
CA THR A 216 -1.15 4.83 -8.07
C THR A 216 -1.61 5.00 -9.52
N GLN A 217 -2.30 6.11 -9.82
CA GLN A 217 -2.68 6.44 -11.19
C GLN A 217 -1.45 6.72 -12.07
N LEU A 218 -0.38 7.29 -11.51
CA LEU A 218 0.88 7.51 -12.23
C LEU A 218 1.54 6.19 -12.64
N VAL A 219 1.61 5.23 -11.72
CA VAL A 219 2.16 3.89 -12.02
C VAL A 219 1.30 3.18 -13.07
N ARG A 220 -0.02 3.27 -12.97
CA ARG A 220 -0.95 2.74 -13.96
C ARG A 220 -0.76 3.39 -15.33
N PHE A 221 -0.68 4.72 -15.39
CA PHE A 221 -0.41 5.47 -16.61
C PHE A 221 0.87 4.98 -17.29
N ALA A 222 1.96 4.82 -16.53
CA ALA A 222 3.22 4.33 -17.07
C ALA A 222 3.08 2.95 -17.70
N TYR A 223 2.39 2.04 -17.04
CA TYR A 223 2.17 0.68 -17.51
C TYR A 223 1.30 0.63 -18.77
N GLU A 224 0.19 1.39 -18.81
CA GLU A 224 -0.72 1.47 -19.94
C GLU A 224 -0.06 2.06 -21.21
N HIS A 225 0.95 2.92 -21.04
CA HIS A 225 1.68 3.56 -22.15
C HIS A 225 3.04 2.89 -22.45
N GLY A 226 3.33 1.74 -21.84
CA GLY A 226 4.53 0.96 -22.14
C GLY A 226 5.85 1.59 -21.65
N TYR A 227 5.80 2.44 -20.62
CA TYR A 227 7.00 2.99 -19.99
C TYR A 227 7.59 1.97 -19.00
N GLU A 228 8.42 1.07 -19.52
CA GLU A 228 9.24 0.17 -18.71
C GLU A 228 10.70 0.61 -18.78
N LYS A 229 11.39 0.56 -17.63
CA LYS A 229 12.83 0.83 -17.63
C LYS A 229 13.54 -0.38 -18.23
N ASN A 230 14.07 -0.25 -19.44
CA ASN A 230 15.00 -1.21 -19.98
C ASN A 230 16.24 -1.24 -19.06
N GLU A 231 16.47 -2.36 -18.39
CA GLU A 231 17.74 -2.63 -17.71
C GLU A 231 18.81 -2.77 -18.79
N ASN A 232 19.63 -1.73 -18.91
CA ASN A 232 20.95 -1.80 -19.52
C ASN A 232 22.01 -1.73 -18.44
#